data_e15c7b38f6fa087c1637de6599f02efc
#
_entry.id   e15c7b38f6fa087c1637de6599f02efc
#
_cell.length_a   1.000
_cell.length_b   1.000
_cell.length_c   1.000
_cell.angle_alpha   90.00
_cell.angle_beta   90.00
_cell.angle_gamma   90.00
#
_symmetry.space_group_name_H-M   'P 1'
#
loop_
_entity.id
_entity.type
_entity.pdbx_description
1 polymer ?
#
loop_
_entity_poly.entity_id
_entity_poly.type
_entity_poly.pdbx_seq_one_letter_code
_entity_poly.pdbx_strand_id
1 'polypeptide(L)'
;MKKRVVALALACAMVMGLVACGGSSSASSSAPAEEAAEETAEEPAAEGEATASTEAPTGWAPTGTVSIVVPAGAGGNTDLSARVFAQYAKEISGVDFIVVNANGAAGSVAANQVLSANPDGLTVLYGHNLVNVANVAGVTDYDYTAFKLGPTFAKDPAQQLYVNPNKYADLNAFIEAAKANPGALKACTEVGAYTYYELLAFENLAGIDLDLVDVGSNSDKITAMLSEQVDLMPGAYINCKDYLESGQFACIGAPT
;
A
#
# COMPACT_ATOMS: atom_id res chain seq x y z
N MET A 1 -13.58 26.54 42.15
CA MET A 1 -12.79 26.57 43.36
C MET A 1 -11.88 25.35 43.43
N LYS A 2 -10.59 25.61 43.66
CA LYS A 2 -9.50 24.72 44.07
C LYS A 2 -8.97 23.69 43.07
N LYS A 3 -7.85 24.10 42.44
CA LYS A 3 -6.77 23.36 41.80
C LYS A 3 -6.19 22.27 42.71
N ARG A 4 -5.83 21.12 42.16
CA ARG A 4 -4.72 20.30 42.69
C ARG A 4 -3.87 19.79 41.52
N VAL A 5 -2.69 20.38 41.42
CA VAL A 5 -1.52 19.94 40.65
C VAL A 5 -0.87 18.82 41.47
N VAL A 6 -0.57 17.68 40.83
CA VAL A 6 0.38 16.71 41.38
C VAL A 6 1.41 16.42 40.29
N ALA A 7 2.60 17.01 40.52
CA ALA A 7 3.82 16.64 39.78
C ALA A 7 4.41 15.39 40.44
N LEU A 8 4.77 14.40 39.65
CA LEU A 8 5.62 13.30 40.10
C LEU A 8 6.83 13.18 39.16
N ALA A 9 7.96 13.63 39.65
CA ALA A 9 9.27 13.39 39.08
C ALA A 9 9.70 11.95 39.42
N LEU A 10 10.21 11.19 38.45
CA LEU A 10 10.93 9.96 38.72
C LEU A 10 12.28 9.96 37.99
N ALA A 11 13.31 9.79 38.83
CA ALA A 11 14.69 9.94 38.50
C ALA A 11 15.27 8.73 37.74
N CYS A 12 16.28 9.02 36.90
CA CYS A 12 17.20 8.10 36.28
C CYS A 12 17.98 7.23 37.26
N ALA A 13 18.19 5.96 36.92
CA ALA A 13 19.32 5.18 37.40
C ALA A 13 19.95 4.43 36.23
N MET A 14 21.14 4.90 35.79
CA MET A 14 22.07 4.18 34.95
C MET A 14 22.82 3.16 35.80
N VAL A 15 22.96 1.95 35.31
CA VAL A 15 24.01 1.02 35.78
C VAL A 15 24.80 0.54 34.55
N MET A 16 26.02 1.00 34.46
CA MET A 16 27.09 0.45 33.63
C MET A 16 27.61 -0.84 34.24
N GLY A 17 27.86 -1.83 33.40
CA GLY A 17 28.59 -3.04 33.72
C GLY A 17 29.42 -3.49 32.53
N LEU A 18 30.66 -3.04 32.46
CA LEU A 18 31.73 -3.62 31.63
C LEU A 18 32.33 -4.83 32.34
N VAL A 19 32.48 -5.95 31.68
CA VAL A 19 33.64 -6.87 31.91
C VAL A 19 34.02 -7.49 30.57
N ALA A 20 35.34 -7.51 30.36
CA ALA A 20 36.10 -7.85 29.19
C ALA A 20 36.70 -9.28 29.24
N CYS A 21 37.25 -9.68 28.09
CA CYS A 21 38.30 -10.69 27.83
C CYS A 21 37.92 -12.18 28.01
N GLY A 22 38.13 -12.98 26.98
CA GLY A 22 39.33 -13.47 26.41
C GLY A 22 39.26 -14.94 26.02
N GLY A 23 39.88 -15.36 24.94
CA GLY A 23 40.44 -16.71 24.82
C GLY A 23 40.02 -17.52 23.59
N SER A 24 40.94 -17.61 22.66
CA SER A 24 41.08 -18.48 21.49
C SER A 24 40.89 -19.98 21.80
N SER A 25 40.37 -20.72 20.84
CA SER A 25 41.13 -21.80 20.17
C SER A 25 40.27 -22.57 19.14
N SER A 26 40.93 -22.82 18.05
CA SER A 26 40.66 -23.62 16.88
C SER A 26 40.38 -25.08 17.16
N ALA A 27 39.46 -25.68 16.40
CA ALA A 27 39.62 -27.04 15.93
C ALA A 27 38.79 -27.28 14.64
N SER A 28 39.50 -27.70 13.63
CA SER A 28 39.13 -28.26 12.36
C SER A 28 38.37 -29.56 12.51
N SER A 29 37.33 -29.80 11.70
CA SER A 29 36.99 -31.16 11.28
C SER A 29 36.17 -31.10 9.96
N SER A 30 36.76 -31.77 9.03
CA SER A 30 36.45 -32.19 7.67
C SER A 30 35.03 -32.68 7.41
N ALA A 31 34.65 -32.46 6.13
CA ALA A 31 33.52 -32.95 5.39
C ALA A 31 33.39 -34.49 5.32
N PRO A 32 32.25 -35.04 4.82
CA PRO A 32 32.26 -35.40 3.39
C PRO A 32 30.99 -34.95 2.61
N ALA A 33 31.22 -34.86 1.31
CA ALA A 33 30.23 -34.61 0.26
C ALA A 33 29.32 -35.82 0.07
N GLU A 34 28.05 -35.59 -0.17
CA GLU A 34 27.15 -36.59 -0.74
C GLU A 34 26.44 -35.95 -1.96
N GLU A 35 26.65 -36.59 -3.06
CA GLU A 35 26.15 -36.39 -4.41
C GLU A 35 24.62 -36.56 -4.40
N ALA A 36 23.86 -35.59 -4.93
CA ALA A 36 22.48 -35.77 -5.26
C ALA A 36 22.18 -35.21 -6.63
N ALA A 37 21.68 -36.07 -7.45
CA ALA A 37 21.34 -36.05 -8.85
C ALA A 37 20.66 -34.78 -9.38
N GLU A 38 21.09 -34.34 -10.56
CA GLU A 38 20.39 -33.51 -11.51
C GLU A 38 19.11 -34.22 -12.01
N GLU A 39 17.97 -33.66 -11.72
CA GLU A 39 16.73 -33.97 -12.41
C GLU A 39 16.37 -32.78 -13.31
N THR A 40 16.66 -32.94 -14.61
CA THR A 40 16.30 -32.04 -15.69
C THR A 40 14.80 -32.05 -15.89
N ALA A 41 14.13 -30.95 -15.51
CA ALA A 41 12.77 -30.67 -15.95
C ALA A 41 12.82 -29.85 -17.24
N GLU A 42 12.37 -30.45 -18.34
CA GLU A 42 12.13 -29.78 -19.61
C GLU A 42 11.03 -28.73 -19.49
N GLU A 43 11.39 -27.48 -19.79
CA GLU A 43 10.51 -26.34 -19.95
C GLU A 43 9.94 -26.36 -21.40
N PRO A 44 8.63 -26.27 -21.63
CA PRO A 44 8.11 -26.11 -22.97
C PRO A 44 8.31 -24.68 -23.46
N ALA A 45 9.17 -24.50 -24.44
CA ALA A 45 9.36 -23.26 -25.18
C ALA A 45 8.04 -22.82 -25.83
N ALA A 46 7.51 -21.67 -25.39
CA ALA A 46 6.51 -20.91 -26.12
C ALA A 46 7.26 -19.85 -26.94
N GLU A 47 7.56 -20.13 -28.17
CA GLU A 47 7.96 -19.15 -29.16
C GLU A 47 6.79 -18.22 -29.47
N GLY A 48 6.94 -16.98 -29.04
CA GLY A 48 6.13 -15.83 -29.42
C GLY A 48 7.07 -14.68 -29.69
N GLU A 49 7.71 -14.63 -30.85
CA GLU A 49 8.43 -13.46 -31.32
C GLU A 49 7.45 -12.28 -31.50
N ALA A 50 7.33 -11.48 -30.49
CA ALA A 50 6.86 -10.10 -30.63
C ALA A 50 8.05 -9.27 -31.08
N THR A 51 8.20 -9.09 -32.39
CA THR A 51 9.09 -8.08 -32.95
C THR A 51 8.58 -6.71 -32.55
N ALA A 52 9.03 -6.22 -31.41
CA ALA A 52 8.87 -4.83 -31.02
C ALA A 52 9.72 -3.99 -31.98
N SER A 53 9.07 -3.32 -32.91
CA SER A 53 9.66 -2.25 -33.70
C SER A 53 10.12 -1.14 -32.76
N THR A 54 11.40 -1.11 -32.44
CA THR A 54 12.05 -0.03 -31.68
C THR A 54 12.36 1.14 -32.62
N GLU A 55 11.34 1.85 -33.11
CA GLU A 55 11.53 3.23 -33.49
C GLU A 55 11.58 4.06 -32.20
N ALA A 56 12.74 4.65 -31.90
CA ALA A 56 12.89 5.58 -30.80
C ALA A 56 11.86 6.73 -30.97
N PRO A 57 11.09 7.07 -29.94
CA PRO A 57 10.07 8.11 -30.06
C PRO A 57 10.74 9.44 -30.44
N THR A 58 10.27 10.06 -31.54
CA THR A 58 10.66 11.39 -31.99
C THR A 58 10.04 12.41 -31.04
N GLY A 59 10.59 12.55 -29.82
CA GLY A 59 10.02 13.41 -28.80
C GLY A 59 10.98 13.61 -27.61
N TRP A 60 10.46 14.17 -26.54
CA TRP A 60 11.19 14.31 -25.30
C TRP A 60 11.59 12.92 -24.75
N ALA A 61 12.84 12.79 -24.34
CA ALA A 61 13.37 11.65 -23.64
C ALA A 61 14.00 12.08 -22.31
N PRO A 62 13.92 11.28 -21.25
CA PRO A 62 14.57 11.62 -19.99
C PRO A 62 16.08 11.77 -20.18
N THR A 63 16.64 12.85 -19.63
CA THR A 63 18.09 13.12 -19.68
C THR A 63 18.84 12.61 -18.46
N GLY A 64 18.13 12.04 -17.49
CA GLY A 64 18.65 11.50 -16.25
C GLY A 64 17.65 10.61 -15.55
N THR A 65 18.01 10.15 -14.35
CA THR A 65 17.13 9.30 -13.52
C THR A 65 15.79 9.98 -13.25
N VAL A 66 14.70 9.25 -13.46
CA VAL A 66 13.33 9.71 -13.17
C VAL A 66 12.90 9.24 -11.79
N SER A 67 12.48 10.17 -10.94
CA SER A 67 11.87 9.88 -9.63
C SER A 67 10.36 9.73 -9.79
N ILE A 68 9.84 8.55 -9.48
CA ILE A 68 8.41 8.24 -9.44
C ILE A 68 7.94 8.39 -7.99
N VAL A 69 7.29 9.50 -7.68
CA VAL A 69 6.76 9.77 -6.33
C VAL A 69 5.39 9.11 -6.18
N VAL A 70 5.28 8.22 -5.19
CA VAL A 70 4.10 7.39 -4.95
C VAL A 70 3.45 7.80 -3.63
N PRO A 71 2.17 8.18 -3.61
CA PRO A 71 1.44 8.61 -2.41
C PRO A 71 0.92 7.42 -1.58
N ALA A 72 1.73 6.40 -1.43
CA ALA A 72 1.36 5.19 -0.70
C ALA A 72 2.59 4.60 0.01
N GLY A 73 2.34 3.80 1.05
CA GLY A 73 3.37 3.01 1.70
C GLY A 73 3.93 1.92 0.78
N ALA A 74 5.17 1.51 1.04
CA ALA A 74 5.83 0.43 0.32
C ALA A 74 5.03 -0.88 0.45
N GLY A 75 4.93 -1.66 -0.63
CA GLY A 75 4.15 -2.90 -0.69
C GLY A 75 2.65 -2.70 -0.90
N GLY A 76 2.15 -1.48 -0.89
CA GLY A 76 0.77 -1.18 -1.27
C GLY A 76 0.54 -1.31 -2.78
N ASN A 77 -0.74 -1.38 -3.19
CA ASN A 77 -1.12 -1.58 -4.59
C ASN A 77 -0.48 -0.54 -5.54
N THR A 78 -0.52 0.73 -5.16
CA THR A 78 0.07 1.81 -5.96
C THR A 78 1.59 1.70 -6.05
N ASP A 79 2.27 1.31 -4.97
CA ASP A 79 3.72 1.10 -4.95
C ASP A 79 4.14 -0.06 -5.86
N LEU A 80 3.46 -1.22 -5.74
CA LEU A 80 3.77 -2.40 -6.55
C LEU A 80 3.57 -2.10 -8.05
N SER A 81 2.47 -1.45 -8.41
CA SER A 81 2.22 -1.07 -9.81
C SER A 81 3.24 -0.03 -10.32
N ALA A 82 3.69 0.91 -9.48
CA ALA A 82 4.73 1.87 -9.83
C ALA A 82 6.09 1.19 -10.09
N ARG A 83 6.42 0.14 -9.32
CA ARG A 83 7.66 -0.64 -9.52
C ARG A 83 7.64 -1.43 -10.82
N VAL A 84 6.50 -2.04 -11.15
CA VAL A 84 6.32 -2.70 -12.45
C VAL A 84 6.46 -1.69 -13.58
N PHE A 85 5.81 -0.52 -13.49
CA PHE A 85 5.96 0.55 -14.47
C PHE A 85 7.43 1.01 -14.59
N ALA A 86 8.12 1.22 -13.47
CA ALA A 86 9.53 1.64 -13.43
C ALA A 86 10.45 0.65 -14.17
N GLN A 87 10.22 -0.65 -13.98
CA GLN A 87 10.97 -1.71 -14.64
C GLN A 87 10.83 -1.61 -16.16
N TYR A 88 9.60 -1.63 -16.68
CA TYR A 88 9.35 -1.58 -18.12
C TYR A 88 9.77 -0.23 -18.73
N ALA A 89 9.57 0.87 -18.03
CA ALA A 89 10.02 2.19 -18.48
C ALA A 89 11.54 2.24 -18.64
N LYS A 90 12.30 1.62 -17.72
CA LYS A 90 13.74 1.47 -17.82
C LYS A 90 14.16 0.60 -19.01
N GLU A 91 13.48 -0.54 -19.22
CA GLU A 91 13.77 -1.44 -20.35
C GLU A 91 13.60 -0.73 -21.71
N ILE A 92 12.57 0.11 -21.84
CA ILE A 92 12.27 0.83 -23.09
C ILE A 92 13.18 2.05 -23.28
N SER A 93 13.42 2.82 -22.22
CA SER A 93 14.12 4.12 -22.33
C SER A 93 15.64 4.05 -22.11
N GLY A 94 16.12 2.97 -21.44
CA GLY A 94 17.51 2.86 -20.99
C GLY A 94 17.87 3.77 -19.80
N VAL A 95 16.88 4.47 -19.22
CA VAL A 95 17.06 5.41 -18.10
C VAL A 95 16.53 4.80 -16.81
N ASP A 96 17.19 5.07 -15.68
CA ASP A 96 16.74 4.59 -14.39
C ASP A 96 15.47 5.31 -13.91
N PHE A 97 14.50 4.52 -13.44
CA PHE A 97 13.28 5.01 -12.78
C PHE A 97 13.30 4.52 -11.33
N ILE A 98 13.24 5.45 -10.38
CA ILE A 98 13.32 5.17 -8.94
C ILE A 98 11.98 5.48 -8.29
N VAL A 99 11.39 4.50 -7.61
CA VAL A 99 10.15 4.68 -6.85
C VAL A 99 10.46 5.26 -5.47
N VAL A 100 9.81 6.39 -5.15
CA VAL A 100 9.93 7.12 -3.89
C VAL A 100 8.56 7.15 -3.22
N ASN A 101 8.40 6.45 -2.10
CA ASN A 101 7.17 6.45 -1.33
C ASN A 101 7.07 7.72 -0.47
N ALA A 102 5.99 8.48 -0.63
CA ALA A 102 5.70 9.72 0.09
C ALA A 102 4.24 9.69 0.57
N ASN A 103 3.95 8.80 1.54
CA ASN A 103 2.62 8.63 2.10
C ASN A 103 2.24 9.78 3.04
N GLY A 104 0.96 10.03 3.20
CA GLY A 104 0.37 10.94 4.19
C GLY A 104 -0.53 12.03 3.62
N ALA A 105 -1.37 12.57 4.49
CA ALA A 105 -2.32 13.64 4.23
C ALA A 105 -3.14 13.43 2.94
N ALA A 106 -3.78 12.26 2.81
CA ALA A 106 -4.57 11.86 1.64
C ALA A 106 -3.80 11.95 0.30
N GLY A 107 -2.48 11.74 0.32
CA GLY A 107 -1.59 11.82 -0.85
C GLY A 107 -1.05 13.21 -1.17
N SER A 108 -1.43 14.25 -0.42
CA SER A 108 -0.96 15.62 -0.67
C SER A 108 0.55 15.79 -0.41
N VAL A 109 1.15 14.96 0.44
CA VAL A 109 2.61 14.96 0.67
C VAL A 109 3.35 14.66 -0.63
N ALA A 110 2.98 13.59 -1.34
CA ALA A 110 3.55 13.23 -2.63
C ALA A 110 3.26 14.29 -3.71
N ALA A 111 2.02 14.78 -3.75
CA ALA A 111 1.61 15.80 -4.72
C ALA A 111 2.42 17.10 -4.55
N ASN A 112 2.57 17.58 -3.32
CA ASN A 112 3.37 18.78 -3.03
C ASN A 112 4.86 18.61 -3.35
N GLN A 113 5.41 17.40 -3.12
CA GLN A 113 6.79 17.11 -3.50
C GLN A 113 7.00 17.26 -5.00
N VAL A 114 6.06 16.78 -5.82
CA VAL A 114 6.14 16.89 -7.28
C VAL A 114 5.88 18.32 -7.74
N LEU A 115 4.90 19.03 -7.17
CA LEU A 115 4.63 20.45 -7.49
C LEU A 115 5.82 21.36 -7.15
N SER A 116 6.63 21.00 -6.16
CA SER A 116 7.81 21.78 -5.76
C SER A 116 9.07 21.41 -6.55
N ALA A 117 9.03 20.34 -7.35
CA ALA A 117 10.16 19.90 -8.17
C ALA A 117 10.28 20.75 -9.45
N ASN A 118 11.45 20.69 -10.11
CA ASN A 118 11.63 21.31 -11.42
C ASN A 118 10.68 20.67 -12.44
N PRO A 119 10.04 21.46 -13.31
CA PRO A 119 9.12 20.93 -14.33
C PRO A 119 9.88 20.41 -15.57
N ASP A 120 10.93 19.63 -15.36
CA ASP A 120 11.81 19.04 -16.37
C ASP A 120 11.40 17.62 -16.80
N GLY A 121 10.39 17.06 -16.12
CA GLY A 121 9.89 15.70 -16.35
C GLY A 121 10.67 14.60 -15.64
N LEU A 122 11.64 14.94 -14.79
CA LEU A 122 12.43 13.96 -14.02
C LEU A 122 11.83 13.64 -12.65
N THR A 123 10.78 14.36 -12.23
CA THR A 123 10.00 14.04 -11.03
C THR A 123 8.53 13.96 -11.40
N VAL A 124 7.94 12.76 -11.24
CA VAL A 124 6.56 12.49 -11.66
C VAL A 124 5.73 11.96 -10.49
N LEU A 125 4.48 12.39 -10.41
CA LEU A 125 3.50 11.82 -9.49
C LEU A 125 2.86 10.60 -10.14
N TYR A 126 2.94 9.47 -9.46
CA TYR A 126 2.30 8.24 -9.88
C TYR A 126 1.17 7.89 -8.92
N GLY A 127 -0.05 7.93 -9.39
CA GLY A 127 -1.20 7.66 -8.52
C GLY A 127 -2.49 7.51 -9.30
N HIS A 128 -3.57 7.55 -8.56
CA HIS A 128 -4.93 7.49 -9.06
C HIS A 128 -5.61 8.86 -8.85
N ASN A 129 -6.93 8.90 -8.60
CA ASN A 129 -7.72 10.11 -8.39
C ASN A 129 -7.45 10.86 -7.06
N LEU A 130 -6.37 10.53 -6.35
CA LEU A 130 -6.05 11.06 -5.01
C LEU A 130 -6.06 12.60 -4.93
N VAL A 131 -5.50 13.28 -5.96
CA VAL A 131 -5.42 14.75 -5.96
C VAL A 131 -6.80 15.38 -5.97
N ASN A 132 -7.73 14.81 -6.75
CA ASN A 132 -9.12 15.28 -6.78
C ASN A 132 -9.85 14.99 -5.46
N VAL A 133 -9.62 13.80 -4.90
CA VAL A 133 -10.20 13.43 -3.60
C VAL A 133 -9.70 14.36 -2.51
N ALA A 134 -8.39 14.64 -2.44
CA ALA A 134 -7.80 15.56 -1.48
C ALA A 134 -8.35 16.99 -1.63
N ASN A 135 -8.57 17.45 -2.86
CA ASN A 135 -9.18 18.77 -3.12
C ASN A 135 -10.64 18.83 -2.66
N VAL A 136 -11.47 17.85 -3.03
CA VAL A 136 -12.88 17.78 -2.60
C VAL A 136 -13.00 17.65 -1.08
N ALA A 137 -12.05 16.95 -0.45
CA ALA A 137 -11.94 16.83 1.00
C ALA A 137 -11.45 18.10 1.72
N GLY A 138 -11.05 19.13 0.96
CA GLY A 138 -10.49 20.37 1.54
C GLY A 138 -9.08 20.22 2.12
N VAL A 139 -8.38 19.13 1.77
CA VAL A 139 -6.97 18.89 2.19
C VAL A 139 -6.01 19.72 1.34
N THR A 140 -6.34 19.96 0.06
CA THR A 140 -5.56 20.80 -0.87
C THR A 140 -6.44 21.87 -1.48
N ASP A 141 -5.83 23.00 -1.89
CA ASP A 141 -6.45 24.09 -2.63
C ASP A 141 -6.27 23.94 -4.15
N TYR A 142 -5.69 22.83 -4.61
CA TYR A 142 -5.45 22.48 -6.00
C TYR A 142 -6.01 21.08 -6.32
N ASP A 143 -6.29 20.85 -7.59
CA ASP A 143 -6.72 19.56 -8.15
C ASP A 143 -5.70 19.05 -9.20
N TYR A 144 -6.10 18.06 -10.00
CA TYR A 144 -5.24 17.47 -11.05
C TYR A 144 -4.79 18.50 -12.13
N THR A 145 -5.49 19.63 -12.29
CA THR A 145 -5.12 20.65 -13.27
C THR A 145 -3.84 21.39 -12.92
N ALA A 146 -3.37 21.28 -11.68
CA ALA A 146 -2.05 21.78 -11.27
C ALA A 146 -0.89 20.96 -11.87
N PHE A 147 -1.17 19.82 -12.51
CA PHE A 147 -0.17 18.94 -13.10
C PHE A 147 -0.33 18.84 -14.61
N LYS A 148 0.78 18.58 -15.30
CA LYS A 148 0.72 18.10 -16.68
C LYS A 148 0.43 16.60 -16.66
N LEU A 149 -0.74 16.19 -17.13
CA LEU A 149 -1.17 14.81 -17.08
C LEU A 149 -0.41 13.93 -18.06
N GLY A 150 0.02 12.78 -17.59
CA GLY A 150 0.48 11.64 -18.38
C GLY A 150 -0.68 10.72 -18.79
N PRO A 151 -0.39 9.58 -19.43
CA PRO A 151 -1.41 8.63 -19.82
C PRO A 151 -1.97 7.85 -18.62
N THR A 152 -3.24 7.45 -18.71
CA THR A 152 -3.82 6.43 -17.84
C THR A 152 -3.51 5.06 -18.46
N PHE A 153 -2.77 4.22 -17.77
CA PHE A 153 -2.31 2.91 -18.27
C PHE A 153 -2.87 1.72 -17.49
N ALA A 154 -3.59 1.97 -16.39
CA ALA A 154 -4.27 0.94 -15.62
C ALA A 154 -5.62 1.43 -15.10
N LYS A 155 -6.56 0.50 -14.93
CA LYS A 155 -7.86 0.74 -14.31
C LYS A 155 -8.14 -0.36 -13.30
N ASP A 156 -8.43 0.02 -12.07
CA ASP A 156 -8.98 -0.87 -11.07
C ASP A 156 -10.52 -0.77 -11.13
N PRO A 157 -11.23 -1.85 -11.47
CA PRO A 157 -12.68 -1.78 -11.68
C PRO A 157 -13.47 -1.56 -10.39
N ALA A 158 -13.00 -2.07 -9.25
CA ALA A 158 -13.67 -1.91 -7.95
C ALA A 158 -12.78 -2.29 -6.77
N GLN A 159 -12.91 -1.56 -5.68
CA GLN A 159 -12.52 -2.05 -4.36
C GLN A 159 -13.56 -3.07 -3.89
N GLN A 160 -13.13 -4.10 -3.19
CA GLN A 160 -14.01 -5.11 -2.62
C GLN A 160 -14.03 -4.98 -1.10
N LEU A 161 -15.13 -5.37 -0.49
CA LEU A 161 -15.29 -5.36 0.96
C LEU A 161 -15.02 -6.77 1.51
N TYR A 162 -14.03 -6.87 2.38
CA TYR A 162 -13.57 -8.12 2.97
C TYR A 162 -13.86 -8.17 4.46
N VAL A 163 -14.23 -9.35 4.93
CA VAL A 163 -14.46 -9.67 6.34
C VAL A 163 -13.79 -11.00 6.72
N ASN A 164 -13.69 -11.28 8.01
CA ASN A 164 -13.36 -12.62 8.51
C ASN A 164 -14.60 -13.52 8.36
N PRO A 165 -14.56 -14.61 7.56
CA PRO A 165 -15.72 -15.47 7.32
C PRO A 165 -16.20 -16.21 8.57
N ASN A 166 -15.36 -16.34 9.61
CA ASN A 166 -15.78 -16.95 10.88
C ASN A 166 -16.63 -16.00 11.74
N LYS A 167 -16.59 -14.68 11.45
CA LYS A 167 -17.38 -13.66 12.15
C LYS A 167 -18.65 -13.30 11.37
N TYR A 168 -18.55 -13.15 10.06
CA TYR A 168 -19.63 -12.67 9.20
C TYR A 168 -19.74 -13.55 7.96
N ALA A 169 -20.88 -14.22 7.82
CA ALA A 169 -21.11 -15.16 6.71
C ALA A 169 -21.33 -14.47 5.37
N ASP A 170 -21.91 -13.26 5.38
CA ASP A 170 -22.25 -12.46 4.20
C ASP A 170 -22.47 -10.99 4.55
N LEU A 171 -22.79 -10.18 3.54
CA LEU A 171 -23.07 -8.76 3.71
C LEU A 171 -24.24 -8.47 4.65
N ASN A 172 -25.31 -9.27 4.61
CA ASN A 172 -26.47 -9.06 5.47
C ASN A 172 -26.12 -9.33 6.92
N ALA A 173 -25.38 -10.40 7.20
CA ALA A 173 -24.89 -10.73 8.55
C ALA A 173 -24.00 -9.61 9.11
N PHE A 174 -23.12 -9.02 8.30
CA PHE A 174 -22.32 -7.88 8.70
C PHE A 174 -23.19 -6.65 9.01
N ILE A 175 -24.12 -6.28 8.12
CA ILE A 175 -25.01 -5.13 8.30
C ILE A 175 -25.89 -5.28 9.56
N GLU A 176 -26.45 -6.46 9.81
CA GLU A 176 -27.26 -6.71 11.01
C GLU A 176 -26.41 -6.63 12.29
N ALA A 177 -25.19 -7.12 12.27
CA ALA A 177 -24.26 -7.00 13.40
C ALA A 177 -23.90 -5.52 13.67
N ALA A 178 -23.66 -4.71 12.63
CA ALA A 178 -23.38 -3.29 12.74
C ALA A 178 -24.61 -2.52 13.26
N LYS A 179 -25.80 -2.82 12.78
CA LYS A 179 -27.05 -2.21 13.30
C LYS A 179 -27.31 -2.54 14.76
N ALA A 180 -26.98 -3.77 15.18
CA ALA A 180 -27.14 -4.18 16.57
C ALA A 180 -26.12 -3.50 17.52
N ASN A 181 -25.00 -3.04 16.99
CA ASN A 181 -23.89 -2.45 17.76
C ASN A 181 -23.32 -1.21 17.05
N PRO A 182 -24.08 -0.09 16.99
CA PRO A 182 -23.64 1.11 16.29
C PRO A 182 -22.29 1.63 16.81
N GLY A 183 -21.35 1.95 15.93
CA GLY A 183 -20.03 2.44 16.23
C GLY A 183 -19.07 1.44 16.86
N ALA A 184 -19.47 0.15 16.98
CA ALA A 184 -18.61 -0.87 17.61
C ALA A 184 -17.78 -1.68 16.62
N LEU A 185 -18.29 -1.90 15.40
CA LEU A 185 -17.55 -2.60 14.35
C LEU A 185 -16.55 -1.67 13.70
N LYS A 186 -15.32 -2.17 13.53
CA LYS A 186 -14.21 -1.38 13.00
C LYS A 186 -14.02 -1.63 11.51
N ALA A 187 -13.94 -0.55 10.73
CA ALA A 187 -13.58 -0.62 9.32
C ALA A 187 -12.27 0.14 9.08
N CYS A 188 -11.30 -0.52 8.43
CA CYS A 188 -10.01 0.11 8.18
C CYS A 188 -10.03 0.95 6.90
N THR A 189 -9.40 2.10 6.98
CA THR A 189 -9.27 3.03 5.84
C THR A 189 -7.97 3.82 5.93
N GLU A 190 -7.79 4.77 5.07
CA GLU A 190 -6.90 5.91 5.20
C GLU A 190 -7.79 7.16 5.20
N VAL A 191 -7.80 7.88 6.32
CA VAL A 191 -8.70 9.04 6.51
C VAL A 191 -8.42 10.11 5.45
N GLY A 192 -9.48 10.56 4.79
CA GLY A 192 -9.41 11.54 3.70
C GLY A 192 -9.02 10.97 2.33
N ALA A 193 -8.72 9.67 2.23
CA ALA A 193 -8.51 8.98 0.96
C ALA A 193 -9.82 8.41 0.37
N TYR A 194 -9.76 7.84 -0.83
CA TYR A 194 -10.94 7.29 -1.53
C TYR A 194 -11.72 6.29 -0.67
N THR A 195 -11.05 5.33 -0.03
CA THR A 195 -11.70 4.29 0.77
C THR A 195 -12.43 4.84 1.99
N TYR A 196 -12.03 5.99 2.52
CA TYR A 196 -12.73 6.67 3.59
C TYR A 196 -14.12 7.13 3.15
N TYR A 197 -14.21 7.81 2.00
CA TYR A 197 -15.48 8.28 1.46
C TYR A 197 -16.37 7.14 0.95
N GLU A 198 -15.75 6.07 0.44
CA GLU A 198 -16.46 4.84 0.06
C GLU A 198 -17.16 4.21 1.28
N LEU A 199 -16.47 4.10 2.42
CA LEU A 199 -17.05 3.58 3.66
C LEU A 199 -18.14 4.50 4.21
N LEU A 200 -17.95 5.82 4.20
CA LEU A 200 -19.01 6.77 4.58
C LEU A 200 -20.27 6.64 3.71
N ALA A 201 -20.09 6.42 2.41
CA ALA A 201 -21.21 6.15 1.51
C ALA A 201 -21.89 4.81 1.83
N PHE A 202 -21.10 3.78 2.13
CA PHE A 202 -21.62 2.47 2.55
C PHE A 202 -22.42 2.57 3.85
N GLU A 203 -21.90 3.25 4.89
CA GLU A 203 -22.61 3.50 6.15
C GLU A 203 -23.98 4.17 5.90
N ASN A 204 -23.98 5.23 5.08
CA ASN A 204 -25.21 5.96 4.77
C ASN A 204 -26.24 5.10 4.02
N LEU A 205 -25.79 4.30 3.03
CA LEU A 205 -26.68 3.45 2.24
C LEU A 205 -27.21 2.26 3.04
N ALA A 206 -26.39 1.66 3.90
CA ALA A 206 -26.76 0.52 4.72
C ALA A 206 -27.50 0.91 6.01
N GLY A 207 -27.46 2.20 6.38
CA GLY A 207 -28.01 2.71 7.65
C GLY A 207 -27.30 2.13 8.87
N ILE A 208 -25.97 2.12 8.83
CA ILE A 208 -25.08 1.60 9.90
C ILE A 208 -24.11 2.68 10.33
N ASP A 209 -23.45 2.47 11.47
CA ASP A 209 -22.40 3.31 12.03
C ASP A 209 -21.20 2.42 12.36
N LEU A 210 -20.02 2.76 11.84
CA LEU A 210 -18.77 2.01 11.98
C LEU A 210 -17.70 2.89 12.66
N ASP A 211 -16.77 2.27 13.37
CA ASP A 211 -15.54 2.92 13.83
C ASP A 211 -14.51 2.90 12.70
N LEU A 212 -14.35 4.02 11.98
CA LEU A 212 -13.42 4.13 10.85
C LEU A 212 -12.00 4.34 11.35
N VAL A 213 -11.17 3.29 11.27
CA VAL A 213 -9.79 3.28 11.79
C VAL A 213 -8.79 3.59 10.68
N ASP A 214 -7.95 4.60 10.90
CA ASP A 214 -6.84 4.92 9.99
C ASP A 214 -5.69 3.93 10.20
N VAL A 215 -5.45 3.08 9.21
CA VAL A 215 -4.37 2.07 9.24
C VAL A 215 -3.38 2.20 8.07
N GLY A 216 -3.56 3.22 7.23
CA GLY A 216 -2.63 3.52 6.14
C GLY A 216 -2.78 2.63 4.91
N SER A 217 -1.68 2.02 4.44
CA SER A 217 -1.61 1.32 3.15
C SER A 217 -2.43 0.03 3.10
N ASN A 218 -2.61 -0.52 1.89
CA ASN A 218 -3.35 -1.79 1.71
C ASN A 218 -2.67 -2.96 2.45
N SER A 219 -1.35 -3.01 2.54
CA SER A 219 -0.62 -4.01 3.33
C SER A 219 -0.89 -3.88 4.83
N ASP A 220 -1.03 -2.64 5.34
CA ASP A 220 -1.38 -2.41 6.74
C ASP A 220 -2.81 -2.85 7.03
N LYS A 221 -3.75 -2.58 6.10
CA LYS A 221 -5.14 -3.05 6.18
C LYS A 221 -5.24 -4.57 6.23
N ILE A 222 -4.50 -5.28 5.37
CA ILE A 222 -4.42 -6.75 5.39
C ILE A 222 -3.91 -7.25 6.75
N THR A 223 -2.86 -6.63 7.27
CA THR A 223 -2.29 -6.98 8.59
C THR A 223 -3.31 -6.75 9.71
N ALA A 224 -4.02 -5.64 9.69
CA ALA A 224 -5.07 -5.33 10.67
C ALA A 224 -6.23 -6.32 10.62
N MET A 225 -6.64 -6.76 9.42
CA MET A 225 -7.68 -7.78 9.23
C MET A 225 -7.21 -9.15 9.73
N LEU A 226 -6.02 -9.60 9.38
CA LEU A 226 -5.45 -10.90 9.81
C LEU A 226 -5.26 -10.97 11.32
N SER A 227 -4.93 -9.85 11.97
CA SER A 227 -4.78 -9.75 13.42
C SER A 227 -6.08 -9.43 14.15
N GLU A 228 -7.22 -9.46 13.45
CA GLU A 228 -8.57 -9.19 13.96
C GLU A 228 -8.74 -7.84 14.68
N GLN A 229 -7.90 -6.86 14.32
CA GLN A 229 -8.01 -5.48 14.82
C GLN A 229 -9.15 -4.72 14.19
N VAL A 230 -9.62 -5.17 13.01
CA VAL A 230 -10.74 -4.60 12.27
C VAL A 230 -11.70 -5.69 11.80
N ASP A 231 -12.95 -5.31 11.54
CA ASP A 231 -14.03 -6.20 11.13
C ASP A 231 -14.31 -6.13 9.62
N LEU A 232 -14.01 -4.98 9.00
CA LEU A 232 -14.22 -4.72 7.56
C LEU A 232 -12.98 -4.07 6.95
N MET A 233 -12.61 -4.54 5.76
CA MET A 233 -11.49 -4.00 4.99
C MET A 233 -11.88 -3.78 3.53
N PRO A 234 -11.85 -2.54 3.00
CA PRO A 234 -11.88 -2.30 1.57
C PRO A 234 -10.49 -2.57 0.96
N GLY A 235 -10.45 -3.24 -0.18
CA GLY A 235 -9.17 -3.55 -0.83
C GLY A 235 -9.32 -4.09 -2.25
N ALA A 236 -8.23 -4.04 -3.02
CA ALA A 236 -8.19 -4.59 -4.37
C ALA A 236 -8.08 -6.12 -4.35
N TYR A 237 -8.79 -6.79 -5.26
CA TYR A 237 -8.82 -8.26 -5.37
C TYR A 237 -7.43 -8.87 -5.46
N ILE A 238 -6.55 -8.28 -6.28
CA ILE A 238 -5.22 -8.83 -6.53
C ILE A 238 -4.38 -9.00 -5.25
N ASN A 239 -4.59 -8.14 -4.25
CA ASN A 239 -3.87 -8.18 -3.00
C ASN A 239 -4.50 -9.13 -1.97
N CYS A 240 -5.76 -9.53 -2.20
CA CYS A 240 -6.54 -10.35 -1.26
C CYS A 240 -6.80 -11.76 -1.78
N LYS A 241 -6.42 -12.07 -3.02
CA LYS A 241 -6.70 -13.34 -3.71
C LYS A 241 -6.28 -14.56 -2.87
N ASP A 242 -5.05 -14.59 -2.39
CA ASP A 242 -4.50 -15.73 -1.66
C ASP A 242 -5.21 -15.95 -0.31
N TYR A 243 -5.66 -14.86 0.32
CA TYR A 243 -6.43 -14.90 1.57
C TYR A 243 -7.88 -15.37 1.34
N LEU A 244 -8.46 -15.08 0.18
CA LEU A 244 -9.75 -15.63 -0.24
C LEU A 244 -9.62 -17.14 -0.51
N GLU A 245 -8.61 -17.56 -1.27
CA GLU A 245 -8.35 -18.96 -1.61
C GLU A 245 -8.05 -19.82 -0.38
N SER A 246 -7.37 -19.24 0.62
CA SER A 246 -7.09 -19.91 1.91
C SER A 246 -8.25 -19.84 2.91
N GLY A 247 -9.35 -19.13 2.59
CA GLY A 247 -10.50 -18.98 3.49
C GLY A 247 -10.26 -18.07 4.70
N GLN A 248 -9.19 -17.27 4.69
CA GLN A 248 -8.92 -16.30 5.75
C GLN A 248 -9.79 -15.04 5.60
N PHE A 249 -10.14 -14.69 4.36
CA PHE A 249 -11.06 -13.58 4.04
C PHE A 249 -12.27 -14.11 3.28
N ALA A 250 -13.40 -13.41 3.42
CA ALA A 250 -14.56 -13.50 2.54
C ALA A 250 -14.84 -12.14 1.92
N CYS A 251 -15.11 -12.11 0.61
CA CYS A 251 -15.62 -10.94 -0.06
C CYS A 251 -17.13 -10.88 0.13
N ILE A 252 -17.65 -9.84 0.78
CA ILE A 252 -19.08 -9.67 1.03
C ILE A 252 -19.75 -8.68 0.08
N GLY A 253 -18.99 -7.97 -0.74
CA GLY A 253 -19.53 -7.07 -1.75
C GLY A 253 -18.43 -6.28 -2.47
N ALA A 254 -18.82 -5.67 -3.57
CA ALA A 254 -18.02 -4.68 -4.29
C ALA A 254 -18.93 -3.49 -4.58
N PRO A 255 -18.59 -2.29 -4.10
CA PRO A 255 -19.28 -1.06 -4.48
C PRO A 255 -19.10 -0.82 -5.99
N THR A 256 -20.18 -0.62 -6.73
CA THR A 256 -20.18 -0.39 -8.19
C THR A 256 -20.88 0.93 -8.52
#